data_7133ad9895eea8193cc0aedd548dd202
#
_entry.id   7133ad9895eea8193cc0aedd548dd202
#
_cell.length_a   1.000
_cell.length_b   1.000
_cell.length_c   1.000
_cell.angle_alpha   90.00
_cell.angle_beta   90.00
_cell.angle_gamma   90.00
#
_symmetry.space_group_name_H-M   'P 1'
#
loop_
_entity.id
_entity.type
_entity.pdbx_description
1 polymer ?
#
loop_
_entity_poly.entity_id
_entity_poly.type
_entity_poly.pdbx_seq_one_letter_code
_entity_poly.pdbx_strand_id
1 'polypeptide(L)'
;MQPILEKLYRSESMSQEESQQLFSAIVRGELEPSQLAAALISMKIRGEHPEEIAGAAKALLADALPFPRPDYAFADIVGTGGDGTNSINISTASAFVSAACGVKVAKHGNRSVSSRSGSSDLLAAFGIRLDLPAEESRKALDELGVCFLFAPQYHTGFRHAMPVRQQLKTRTVFNVLGPLINPARPPLALIGVYSPELVLPIAQTLRVLGYQRAAVVHGGGMDEVAIHTTTHVAELNDGEIESYQLTPKSFGLDSYPLGSLLGGSPEENRDILARLLQGKGEPAHAAAVAANVALLLKLFGQEDLRQNAQQALEMIHSGQAYQRVTALAARG
;
A
#
# COMPACT_ATOMS: atom_id res chain seq x y z
N MET A 1 -13.76 -28.23 0.83
CA MET A 1 -13.36 -27.29 1.89
C MET A 1 -12.85 -27.98 3.14
N GLN A 2 -13.59 -28.97 3.68
CA GLN A 2 -13.19 -29.66 4.94
C GLN A 2 -11.74 -30.17 4.96
N PRO A 3 -11.18 -30.79 3.90
CA PRO A 3 -9.78 -31.24 3.93
C PRO A 3 -8.76 -30.10 4.13
N ILE A 4 -9.05 -28.92 3.58
CA ILE A 4 -8.17 -27.72 3.76
C ILE A 4 -8.23 -27.24 5.21
N LEU A 5 -9.42 -27.17 5.80
CA LEU A 5 -9.59 -26.77 7.19
C LEU A 5 -8.87 -27.75 8.14
N GLU A 6 -8.98 -29.05 7.89
CA GLU A 6 -8.30 -30.07 8.68
C GLU A 6 -6.78 -29.96 8.63
N LYS A 7 -6.19 -29.58 7.48
CA LYS A 7 -4.76 -29.26 7.39
C LYS A 7 -4.39 -28.11 8.33
N LEU A 8 -5.15 -27.02 8.28
CA LEU A 8 -4.92 -25.85 9.14
C LEU A 8 -5.03 -26.20 10.62
N TYR A 9 -6.03 -27.01 11.00
CA TYR A 9 -6.23 -27.44 12.40
C TYR A 9 -5.10 -28.32 12.92
N ARG A 10 -4.35 -28.98 12.03
CA ARG A 10 -3.12 -29.72 12.33
C ARG A 10 -1.85 -28.90 12.21
N SER A 11 -1.97 -27.57 12.03
CA SER A 11 -0.84 -26.65 11.80
C SER A 11 -0.01 -26.97 10.55
N GLU A 12 -0.63 -27.60 9.55
CA GLU A 12 -0.01 -27.85 8.25
C GLU A 12 -0.18 -26.64 7.33
N SER A 13 0.78 -26.43 6.41
CA SER A 13 0.71 -25.37 5.41
C SER A 13 -0.24 -25.75 4.27
N MET A 14 -0.90 -24.76 3.70
CA MET A 14 -1.63 -24.91 2.45
C MET A 14 -0.69 -24.68 1.25
N SER A 15 -0.99 -25.33 0.14
CA SER A 15 -0.46 -24.90 -1.16
C SER A 15 -1.10 -23.56 -1.57
N GLN A 16 -0.52 -22.91 -2.58
CA GLN A 16 -1.10 -21.68 -3.13
C GLN A 16 -2.53 -21.92 -3.64
N GLU A 17 -2.78 -23.05 -4.29
CA GLU A 17 -4.10 -23.45 -4.82
C GLU A 17 -5.12 -23.71 -3.70
N GLU A 18 -4.69 -24.38 -2.63
CA GLU A 18 -5.54 -24.62 -1.46
C GLU A 18 -5.91 -23.32 -0.76
N SER A 19 -4.96 -22.40 -0.60
CA SER A 19 -5.21 -21.05 -0.06
C SER A 19 -6.16 -20.28 -0.96
N GLN A 20 -5.96 -20.32 -2.28
CA GLN A 20 -6.86 -19.67 -3.23
C GLN A 20 -8.29 -20.22 -3.13
N GLN A 21 -8.45 -21.54 -3.00
CA GLN A 21 -9.76 -22.15 -2.80
C GLN A 21 -10.43 -21.71 -1.50
N LEU A 22 -9.67 -21.67 -0.39
CA LEU A 22 -10.17 -21.22 0.91
C LEU A 22 -10.66 -19.77 0.85
N PHE A 23 -9.84 -18.86 0.33
CA PHE A 23 -10.19 -17.45 0.26
C PHE A 23 -11.27 -17.14 -0.77
N SER A 24 -11.38 -17.92 -1.85
CA SER A 24 -12.52 -17.86 -2.77
C SER A 24 -13.82 -18.22 -2.06
N ALA A 25 -13.82 -19.25 -1.21
CA ALA A 25 -14.98 -19.61 -0.40
C ALA A 25 -15.32 -18.52 0.64
N ILE A 26 -14.30 -17.89 1.24
CA ILE A 26 -14.51 -16.79 2.20
C ILE A 26 -15.21 -15.61 1.55
N VAL A 27 -14.73 -15.14 0.38
CA VAL A 27 -15.33 -13.98 -0.29
C VAL A 27 -16.71 -14.24 -0.88
N ARG A 28 -17.06 -15.52 -1.10
CA ARG A 28 -18.42 -15.92 -1.48
C ARG A 28 -19.35 -16.18 -0.29
N GLY A 29 -18.84 -16.07 0.94
CA GLY A 29 -19.62 -16.29 2.15
C GLY A 29 -19.99 -17.75 2.39
N GLU A 30 -19.18 -18.68 1.92
CA GLU A 30 -19.44 -20.14 2.01
C GLU A 30 -18.93 -20.78 3.30
N LEU A 31 -18.17 -20.04 4.12
CA LEU A 31 -17.70 -20.51 5.42
C LEU A 31 -18.59 -20.03 6.55
N GLU A 32 -18.86 -20.92 7.50
CA GLU A 32 -19.44 -20.54 8.77
C GLU A 32 -18.48 -19.62 9.55
N PRO A 33 -18.97 -18.65 10.35
CA PRO A 33 -18.13 -17.75 11.13
C PRO A 33 -17.10 -18.49 12.00
N SER A 34 -17.45 -19.62 12.59
CA SER A 34 -16.55 -20.46 13.38
C SER A 34 -15.42 -21.08 12.56
N GLN A 35 -15.72 -21.53 11.35
CA GLN A 35 -14.73 -22.08 10.43
C GLN A 35 -13.75 -20.99 9.96
N LEU A 36 -14.26 -19.79 9.62
CA LEU A 36 -13.45 -18.67 9.23
C LEU A 36 -12.52 -18.22 10.38
N ALA A 37 -13.06 -18.08 11.59
CA ALA A 37 -12.26 -17.73 12.76
C ALA A 37 -11.16 -18.76 13.02
N ALA A 38 -11.49 -20.03 12.99
CA ALA A 38 -10.53 -21.11 13.21
C ALA A 38 -9.43 -21.11 12.14
N ALA A 39 -9.78 -20.93 10.86
CA ALA A 39 -8.81 -20.86 9.77
C ALA A 39 -7.84 -19.68 9.94
N LEU A 40 -8.36 -18.48 10.19
CA LEU A 40 -7.54 -17.27 10.35
C LEU A 40 -6.59 -17.38 11.55
N ILE A 41 -7.06 -17.90 12.67
CA ILE A 41 -6.25 -18.07 13.89
C ILE A 41 -5.22 -19.18 13.71
N SER A 42 -5.56 -20.29 13.06
CA SER A 42 -4.61 -21.37 12.75
C SER A 42 -3.46 -20.86 11.88
N MET A 43 -3.76 -20.10 10.84
CA MET A 43 -2.74 -19.45 9.99
C MET A 43 -1.85 -18.50 10.80
N LYS A 44 -2.46 -17.65 11.61
CA LYS A 44 -1.74 -16.68 12.45
C LYS A 44 -0.78 -17.35 13.44
N ILE A 45 -1.22 -18.39 14.15
CA ILE A 45 -0.40 -19.07 15.19
C ILE A 45 0.81 -19.74 14.56
N ARG A 46 0.62 -20.38 13.43
CA ARG A 46 1.70 -21.04 12.69
C ARG A 46 2.62 -20.03 11.98
N GLY A 47 2.10 -18.90 11.56
CA GLY A 47 2.71 -17.97 10.61
C GLY A 47 2.34 -18.30 9.16
N GLU A 48 1.95 -17.30 8.41
CA GLU A 48 1.55 -17.44 7.01
C GLU A 48 2.78 -17.55 6.10
N HIS A 49 2.73 -18.46 5.14
CA HIS A 49 3.76 -18.61 4.11
C HIS A 49 3.47 -17.72 2.88
N PRO A 50 4.50 -17.29 2.13
CA PRO A 50 4.32 -16.47 0.91
C PRO A 50 3.34 -17.04 -0.10
N GLU A 51 3.36 -18.36 -0.31
CA GLU A 51 2.44 -19.07 -1.22
C GLU A 51 0.98 -18.99 -0.74
N GLU A 52 0.76 -19.08 0.56
CA GLU A 52 -0.57 -18.96 1.16
C GLU A 52 -1.11 -17.53 1.03
N ILE A 53 -0.26 -16.54 1.30
CA ILE A 53 -0.61 -15.11 1.12
C ILE A 53 -0.90 -14.82 -0.35
N ALA A 54 -0.09 -15.36 -1.27
CA ALA A 54 -0.30 -15.20 -2.71
C ALA A 54 -1.61 -15.87 -3.18
N GLY A 55 -1.93 -17.05 -2.69
CA GLY A 55 -3.20 -17.72 -2.98
C GLY A 55 -4.41 -16.93 -2.52
N ALA A 56 -4.34 -16.37 -1.30
CA ALA A 56 -5.36 -15.48 -0.77
C ALA A 56 -5.52 -14.21 -1.64
N ALA A 57 -4.43 -13.56 -2.00
CA ALA A 57 -4.45 -12.38 -2.85
C ALA A 57 -5.04 -12.68 -4.24
N LYS A 58 -4.69 -13.82 -4.85
CA LYS A 58 -5.25 -14.24 -6.14
C LYS A 58 -6.76 -14.46 -6.07
N ALA A 59 -7.27 -15.06 -5.00
CA ALA A 59 -8.69 -15.24 -4.79
C ALA A 59 -9.44 -13.91 -4.71
N LEU A 60 -8.90 -12.96 -3.94
CA LEU A 60 -9.50 -11.63 -3.78
C LEU A 60 -9.44 -10.81 -5.07
N LEU A 61 -8.35 -10.91 -5.83
CA LEU A 61 -8.23 -10.25 -7.14
C LEU A 61 -9.17 -10.87 -8.19
N ALA A 62 -9.43 -12.17 -8.13
CA ALA A 62 -10.37 -12.83 -9.03
C ALA A 62 -11.82 -12.42 -8.77
N ASP A 63 -12.17 -12.13 -7.51
CA ASP A 63 -13.50 -11.64 -7.09
C ASP A 63 -13.68 -10.13 -7.28
N ALA A 64 -12.59 -9.39 -7.42
CA ALA A 64 -12.63 -7.93 -7.53
C ALA A 64 -13.36 -7.46 -8.80
N LEU A 65 -14.03 -6.29 -8.69
CA LEU A 65 -14.53 -5.61 -9.88
C LEU A 65 -13.36 -5.28 -10.82
N PRO A 66 -13.56 -5.47 -12.15
CA PRO A 66 -12.49 -5.28 -13.11
C PRO A 66 -12.07 -3.80 -13.22
N PHE A 67 -10.78 -3.58 -13.44
CA PHE A 67 -10.20 -2.29 -13.78
C PHE A 67 -9.56 -2.39 -15.18
N PRO A 68 -9.75 -1.40 -16.08
CA PRO A 68 -9.15 -1.39 -17.42
C PRO A 68 -7.64 -1.14 -17.31
N ARG A 69 -6.87 -2.23 -17.19
CA ARG A 69 -5.43 -2.18 -16.95
C ARG A 69 -4.70 -1.50 -18.11
N PRO A 70 -3.80 -0.52 -17.83
CA PRO A 70 -2.95 0.07 -18.87
C PRO A 70 -1.87 -0.91 -19.35
N ASP A 71 -1.32 -0.63 -20.53
CA ASP A 71 -0.20 -1.37 -21.13
C ASP A 71 1.17 -0.75 -20.85
N TYR A 72 1.21 0.44 -20.24
CA TYR A 72 2.44 1.09 -19.79
C TYR A 72 2.81 0.70 -18.36
N ALA A 73 4.06 1.00 -17.96
CA ALA A 73 4.53 0.82 -16.58
C ALA A 73 3.82 1.79 -15.62
N PHE A 74 3.29 1.25 -14.53
CA PHE A 74 2.68 2.02 -13.44
C PHE A 74 2.88 1.28 -12.13
N ALA A 75 2.70 1.97 -11.04
CA ALA A 75 2.96 1.44 -9.70
C ALA A 75 1.80 1.68 -8.73
N ASP A 76 1.79 0.91 -7.63
CA ASP A 76 1.13 1.30 -6.38
C ASP A 76 2.18 1.76 -5.36
N ILE A 77 1.76 2.64 -4.46
CA ILE A 77 2.49 3.00 -3.25
C ILE A 77 1.53 2.95 -2.08
N VAL A 78 1.75 2.00 -1.18
CA VAL A 78 0.78 1.63 -0.16
C VAL A 78 1.44 1.01 1.05
N GLY A 79 0.86 1.18 2.23
CA GLY A 79 1.28 0.49 3.45
C GLY A 79 0.20 -0.47 3.93
N THR A 80 0.59 -1.41 4.78
CA THR A 80 -0.35 -2.28 5.51
C THR A 80 -1.20 -1.50 6.49
N GLY A 81 -0.72 -0.33 6.92
CA GLY A 81 -1.28 0.38 8.05
C GLY A 81 -0.99 -0.34 9.38
N GLY A 82 -1.56 0.17 10.45
CA GLY A 82 -1.50 -0.49 11.75
C GLY A 82 -0.14 -0.40 12.47
N ASP A 83 0.74 0.49 12.04
CA ASP A 83 2.03 0.74 12.67
C ASP A 83 1.91 1.56 13.98
N GLY A 84 0.77 2.22 14.20
CA GLY A 84 0.50 3.00 15.41
C GLY A 84 1.18 4.36 15.48
N THR A 85 1.89 4.79 14.45
CA THR A 85 2.67 6.04 14.47
C THR A 85 1.83 7.29 14.32
N ASN A 86 0.60 7.17 13.77
CA ASN A 86 -0.29 8.31 13.47
C ASN A 86 0.40 9.43 12.66
N SER A 87 1.27 9.05 11.75
CA SER A 87 1.95 9.98 10.85
C SER A 87 0.98 10.61 9.85
N ILE A 88 1.43 11.70 9.20
CA ILE A 88 0.75 12.22 8.01
C ILE A 88 0.63 11.12 6.94
N ASN A 89 -0.27 11.30 5.98
CA ASN A 89 -0.49 10.31 4.91
C ASN A 89 0.65 10.35 3.86
N ILE A 90 1.83 9.84 4.23
CA ILE A 90 3.06 9.88 3.44
C ILE A 90 2.86 9.23 2.08
N SER A 91 2.32 8.01 2.04
CA SER A 91 2.14 7.27 0.79
C SER A 91 1.17 7.96 -0.17
N THR A 92 0.12 8.63 0.35
CA THR A 92 -0.82 9.40 -0.48
C THR A 92 -0.15 10.66 -1.05
N ALA A 93 0.58 11.42 -0.24
CA ALA A 93 1.37 12.55 -0.72
C ALA A 93 2.40 12.11 -1.76
N SER A 94 3.09 10.99 -1.52
CA SER A 94 4.07 10.40 -2.43
C SER A 94 3.47 10.01 -3.78
N ALA A 95 2.22 9.54 -3.83
CA ALA A 95 1.54 9.23 -5.09
C ALA A 95 1.41 10.47 -5.99
N PHE A 96 0.99 11.60 -5.42
CA PHE A 96 0.87 12.86 -6.17
C PHE A 96 2.23 13.44 -6.58
N VAL A 97 3.22 13.36 -5.72
CA VAL A 97 4.59 13.82 -6.04
C VAL A 97 5.21 12.95 -7.12
N SER A 98 5.04 11.63 -7.06
CA SER A 98 5.52 10.71 -8.10
C SER A 98 4.89 10.98 -9.46
N ALA A 99 3.59 11.27 -9.49
CA ALA A 99 2.91 11.68 -10.71
C ALA A 99 3.48 12.99 -11.27
N ALA A 100 3.81 13.96 -10.42
CA ALA A 100 4.49 15.18 -10.83
C ALA A 100 5.92 14.92 -11.35
N CYS A 101 6.60 13.89 -10.84
CA CYS A 101 7.89 13.42 -11.37
C CYS A 101 7.76 12.65 -12.70
N GLY A 102 6.56 12.46 -13.24
CA GLY A 102 6.34 11.87 -14.57
C GLY A 102 6.08 10.37 -14.59
N VAL A 103 5.97 9.70 -13.44
CA VAL A 103 5.59 8.28 -13.37
C VAL A 103 4.11 8.11 -13.09
N LYS A 104 3.56 6.94 -13.40
CA LYS A 104 2.13 6.66 -13.25
C LYS A 104 1.87 5.86 -11.96
N VAL A 105 0.92 6.33 -11.15
CA VAL A 105 0.56 5.69 -9.88
C VAL A 105 -0.95 5.44 -9.80
N ALA A 106 -1.34 4.17 -9.74
CA ALA A 106 -2.70 3.75 -9.42
C ALA A 106 -2.73 3.33 -7.94
N LYS A 107 -3.07 4.27 -7.06
CA LYS A 107 -3.04 4.04 -5.62
C LYS A 107 -4.29 3.31 -5.17
N HIS A 108 -4.10 2.12 -4.60
CA HIS A 108 -5.13 1.39 -3.88
C HIS A 108 -5.15 1.82 -2.41
N GLY A 109 -6.32 2.01 -1.85
CA GLY A 109 -6.42 2.43 -0.46
C GLY A 109 -7.81 2.29 0.14
N ASN A 110 -7.88 2.50 1.46
CA ASN A 110 -9.09 2.33 2.24
C ASN A 110 -9.22 3.41 3.31
N ARG A 111 -10.33 3.41 4.03
CA ARG A 111 -10.50 4.15 5.29
C ARG A 111 -9.57 3.59 6.35
N SER A 112 -9.21 4.42 7.31
CA SER A 112 -8.45 3.93 8.46
C SER A 112 -9.27 2.97 9.32
N VAL A 113 -8.59 1.96 9.83
CA VAL A 113 -9.14 1.05 10.86
C VAL A 113 -8.52 1.37 12.24
N SER A 114 -7.28 1.85 12.26
CA SER A 114 -6.49 2.04 13.50
C SER A 114 -5.84 3.42 13.62
N SER A 115 -5.60 4.13 12.53
CA SER A 115 -5.05 5.49 12.54
C SER A 115 -6.15 6.56 12.51
N ARG A 116 -5.78 7.81 12.77
CA ARG A 116 -6.72 8.94 12.78
C ARG A 116 -7.23 9.34 11.39
N SER A 117 -6.49 9.00 10.33
CA SER A 117 -6.83 9.35 8.94
C SER A 117 -6.28 8.30 7.98
N GLY A 118 -7.15 7.59 7.29
CA GLY A 118 -6.79 6.72 6.17
C GLY A 118 -6.62 7.50 4.87
N SER A 119 -6.09 6.84 3.83
CA SER A 119 -5.89 7.47 2.52
C SER A 119 -7.20 7.99 1.91
N SER A 120 -8.27 7.21 1.98
CA SER A 120 -9.57 7.63 1.44
C SER A 120 -10.21 8.74 2.27
N ASP A 121 -10.02 8.76 3.60
CA ASP A 121 -10.54 9.82 4.45
C ASP A 121 -9.92 11.17 4.09
N LEU A 122 -8.59 11.17 3.89
CA LEU A 122 -7.86 12.35 3.44
C LEU A 122 -8.31 12.82 2.05
N LEU A 123 -8.45 11.90 1.09
CA LEU A 123 -8.85 12.25 -0.28
C LEU A 123 -10.27 12.81 -0.33
N ALA A 124 -11.19 12.26 0.46
CA ALA A 124 -12.53 12.82 0.63
C ALA A 124 -12.49 14.24 1.21
N ALA A 125 -11.58 14.51 2.17
CA ALA A 125 -11.38 15.85 2.72
C ALA A 125 -10.87 16.85 1.67
N PHE A 126 -10.15 16.40 0.64
CA PHE A 126 -9.76 17.19 -0.54
C PHE A 126 -10.91 17.38 -1.55
N GLY A 127 -12.07 16.76 -1.35
CA GLY A 127 -13.18 16.77 -2.30
C GLY A 127 -13.00 15.80 -3.47
N ILE A 128 -12.06 14.85 -3.36
CA ILE A 128 -11.86 13.81 -4.37
C ILE A 128 -12.92 12.71 -4.18
N ARG A 129 -13.63 12.40 -5.24
CA ARG A 129 -14.61 11.31 -5.25
C ARG A 129 -13.94 9.96 -5.13
N LEU A 130 -14.41 9.15 -4.18
CA LEU A 130 -13.91 7.78 -3.94
C LEU A 130 -14.60 6.75 -4.84
N ASP A 131 -15.80 7.06 -5.32
CA ASP A 131 -16.69 6.17 -6.08
C ASP A 131 -16.66 6.43 -7.60
N LEU A 132 -15.55 6.98 -8.10
CA LEU A 132 -15.38 7.15 -9.54
C LEU A 132 -15.48 5.79 -10.25
N PRO A 133 -16.20 5.69 -11.38
CA PRO A 133 -16.19 4.50 -12.20
C PRO A 133 -14.75 4.12 -12.64
N ALA A 134 -14.50 2.83 -12.82
CA ALA A 134 -13.17 2.33 -13.17
C ALA A 134 -12.60 2.99 -14.45
N GLU A 135 -13.45 3.24 -15.45
CA GLU A 135 -13.07 3.93 -16.69
C GLU A 135 -12.63 5.38 -16.45
N GLU A 136 -13.29 6.09 -15.54
CA GLU A 136 -12.91 7.47 -15.19
C GLU A 136 -11.63 7.50 -14.36
N SER A 137 -11.44 6.54 -13.45
CA SER A 137 -10.18 6.36 -12.73
C SER A 137 -9.03 6.03 -13.68
N ARG A 138 -9.28 5.22 -14.72
CA ARG A 138 -8.29 4.92 -15.76
C ARG A 138 -7.92 6.17 -16.56
N LYS A 139 -8.89 7.00 -16.95
CA LYS A 139 -8.63 8.28 -17.63
C LYS A 139 -7.81 9.23 -16.76
N ALA A 140 -8.11 9.28 -15.44
CA ALA A 140 -7.30 10.06 -14.51
C ALA A 140 -5.84 9.59 -14.48
N LEU A 141 -5.61 8.29 -14.44
CA LEU A 141 -4.27 7.72 -14.50
C LEU A 141 -3.56 8.09 -15.82
N ASP A 142 -4.24 7.99 -16.96
CA ASP A 142 -3.69 8.33 -18.27
C ASP A 142 -3.30 9.80 -18.37
N GLU A 143 -4.16 10.71 -17.92
CA GLU A 143 -4.02 12.16 -18.14
C GLU A 143 -3.25 12.86 -17.00
N LEU A 144 -3.49 12.48 -15.74
CA LEU A 144 -2.91 13.13 -14.57
C LEU A 144 -1.69 12.39 -14.02
N GLY A 145 -1.49 11.13 -14.41
CA GLY A 145 -0.46 10.26 -13.84
C GLY A 145 -0.83 9.64 -12.49
N VAL A 146 -2.02 9.91 -11.97
CA VAL A 146 -2.46 9.37 -10.68
C VAL A 146 -3.96 9.11 -10.68
N CYS A 147 -4.36 7.99 -10.08
CA CYS A 147 -5.74 7.72 -9.71
C CYS A 147 -5.80 7.06 -8.33
N PHE A 148 -6.98 7.06 -7.74
CA PHE A 148 -7.25 6.38 -6.48
C PHE A 148 -8.31 5.29 -6.68
N LEU A 149 -8.01 4.09 -6.17
CA LEU A 149 -8.90 2.93 -6.25
C LEU A 149 -9.35 2.58 -4.83
N PHE A 150 -10.62 2.84 -4.55
CA PHE A 150 -11.20 2.66 -3.22
C PHE A 150 -11.52 1.18 -2.98
N ALA A 151 -10.84 0.55 -2.04
CA ALA A 151 -10.91 -0.89 -1.81
C ALA A 151 -12.34 -1.43 -1.62
N PRO A 152 -13.25 -0.81 -0.84
CA PRO A 152 -14.64 -1.28 -0.71
C PRO A 152 -15.44 -1.28 -2.01
N GLN A 153 -15.10 -0.42 -2.97
CA GLN A 153 -15.76 -0.40 -4.28
C GLN A 153 -15.38 -1.62 -5.13
N TYR A 154 -14.13 -2.05 -5.06
CA TYR A 154 -13.61 -3.14 -5.89
C TYR A 154 -13.74 -4.51 -5.24
N HIS A 155 -13.65 -4.60 -3.92
CA HIS A 155 -13.60 -5.85 -3.16
C HIS A 155 -14.84 -6.05 -2.29
N THR A 156 -15.99 -6.21 -2.91
CA THR A 156 -17.28 -6.34 -2.20
C THR A 156 -17.37 -7.63 -1.37
N GLY A 157 -16.63 -8.67 -1.72
CA GLY A 157 -16.60 -9.95 -0.99
C GLY A 157 -16.01 -9.86 0.42
N PHE A 158 -15.25 -8.81 0.73
CA PHE A 158 -14.72 -8.59 2.10
C PHE A 158 -15.81 -8.50 3.18
N ARG A 159 -17.03 -8.10 2.82
CA ARG A 159 -18.17 -8.00 3.75
C ARG A 159 -18.42 -9.30 4.51
N HIS A 160 -18.13 -10.47 3.91
CA HIS A 160 -18.33 -11.76 4.53
C HIS A 160 -17.32 -12.07 5.65
N ALA A 161 -16.13 -11.50 5.56
CA ALA A 161 -15.07 -11.68 6.57
C ALA A 161 -15.12 -10.62 7.69
N MET A 162 -15.73 -9.45 7.44
CA MET A 162 -15.68 -8.31 8.36
C MET A 162 -16.23 -8.61 9.76
N PRO A 163 -17.41 -9.27 9.94
CA PRO A 163 -17.93 -9.54 11.27
C PRO A 163 -16.98 -10.39 12.14
N VAL A 164 -16.37 -11.43 11.54
CA VAL A 164 -15.42 -12.29 12.24
C VAL A 164 -14.16 -11.52 12.60
N ARG A 165 -13.61 -10.73 11.68
CA ARG A 165 -12.44 -9.89 11.93
C ARG A 165 -12.67 -8.91 13.09
N GLN A 166 -13.84 -8.27 13.14
CA GLN A 166 -14.22 -7.36 14.22
C GLN A 166 -14.34 -8.06 15.57
N GLN A 167 -14.83 -9.31 15.59
CA GLN A 167 -14.95 -10.10 16.82
C GLN A 167 -13.59 -10.61 17.31
N LEU A 168 -12.71 -11.02 16.40
CA LEU A 168 -11.37 -11.52 16.75
C LEU A 168 -10.47 -10.46 17.37
N LYS A 169 -10.62 -9.18 17.01
CA LYS A 169 -9.85 -8.05 17.54
C LYS A 169 -8.34 -8.29 17.55
N THR A 170 -7.84 -9.00 16.55
CA THR A 170 -6.41 -9.30 16.40
C THR A 170 -6.02 -9.23 14.93
N ARG A 171 -4.72 -9.01 14.67
CA ARG A 171 -4.17 -9.08 13.31
C ARG A 171 -4.26 -10.50 12.77
N THR A 172 -4.63 -10.61 11.50
CA THR A 172 -4.67 -11.85 10.73
C THR A 172 -4.05 -11.60 9.37
N VAL A 173 -4.00 -12.62 8.50
CA VAL A 173 -3.54 -12.47 7.10
C VAL A 173 -4.23 -11.33 6.35
N PHE A 174 -5.47 -10.99 6.67
CA PHE A 174 -6.17 -9.85 6.08
C PHE A 174 -5.47 -8.50 6.29
N ASN A 175 -4.63 -8.37 7.33
CA ASN A 175 -3.90 -7.12 7.60
C ASN A 175 -2.73 -6.89 6.64
N VAL A 176 -2.29 -7.91 5.92
CA VAL A 176 -1.23 -7.80 4.90
C VAL A 176 -1.75 -7.91 3.46
N LEU A 177 -3.02 -8.28 3.27
CA LEU A 177 -3.58 -8.50 1.94
C LEU A 177 -3.91 -7.19 1.20
N GLY A 178 -4.26 -6.10 1.91
CA GLY A 178 -4.64 -4.84 1.28
C GLY A 178 -3.67 -4.35 0.20
N PRO A 179 -2.37 -4.26 0.49
CA PRO A 179 -1.35 -3.87 -0.48
C PRO A 179 -1.17 -4.82 -1.67
N LEU A 180 -1.62 -6.07 -1.57
CA LEU A 180 -1.41 -7.13 -2.55
C LEU A 180 -2.58 -7.32 -3.52
N ILE A 181 -3.67 -6.58 -3.33
CA ILE A 181 -4.92 -6.78 -4.06
C ILE A 181 -5.38 -5.53 -4.82
N ASN A 182 -4.44 -4.71 -5.27
CA ASN A 182 -4.78 -3.58 -6.15
C ASN A 182 -5.46 -4.09 -7.42
N PRO A 183 -6.71 -3.68 -7.70
CA PRO A 183 -7.48 -4.20 -8.83
C PRO A 183 -6.88 -3.83 -10.20
N ALA A 184 -6.06 -2.79 -10.28
CA ALA A 184 -5.32 -2.43 -11.49
C ALA A 184 -4.17 -3.40 -11.79
N ARG A 185 -3.75 -4.22 -10.83
CA ARG A 185 -2.63 -5.17 -10.96
C ARG A 185 -1.36 -4.51 -11.48
N PRO A 186 -0.82 -3.51 -10.76
CA PRO A 186 0.38 -2.80 -11.20
C PRO A 186 1.57 -3.76 -11.30
N PRO A 187 2.45 -3.57 -12.31
CA PRO A 187 3.67 -4.37 -12.40
C PRO A 187 4.73 -3.96 -11.38
N LEU A 188 4.61 -2.76 -10.80
CA LEU A 188 5.53 -2.20 -9.83
C LEU A 188 4.80 -1.83 -8.53
N ALA A 189 5.48 -1.95 -7.38
CA ALA A 189 4.91 -1.51 -6.11
C ALA A 189 5.98 -1.14 -5.07
N LEU A 190 5.73 -0.09 -4.31
CA LEU A 190 6.40 0.20 -3.05
C LEU A 190 5.42 -0.09 -1.92
N ILE A 191 5.73 -1.08 -1.09
CA ILE A 191 4.85 -1.56 -0.02
C ILE A 191 5.53 -1.41 1.33
N GLY A 192 4.91 -0.64 2.22
CA GLY A 192 5.30 -0.57 3.62
C GLY A 192 4.60 -1.64 4.47
N VAL A 193 5.32 -2.23 5.40
CA VAL A 193 4.79 -3.23 6.33
C VAL A 193 5.00 -2.81 7.78
N TYR A 194 4.01 -3.11 8.64
CA TYR A 194 4.02 -2.69 10.04
C TYR A 194 5.06 -3.38 10.92
N SER A 195 5.73 -4.43 10.42
CA SER A 195 6.71 -5.22 11.17
C SER A 195 7.88 -5.61 10.28
N PRO A 196 9.12 -5.57 10.79
CA PRO A 196 10.31 -5.89 9.99
C PRO A 196 10.33 -7.36 9.53
N GLU A 197 9.70 -8.27 10.28
CA GLU A 197 9.62 -9.70 9.92
C GLU A 197 8.80 -9.94 8.65
N LEU A 198 7.95 -9.00 8.26
CA LEU A 198 7.12 -9.09 7.06
C LEU A 198 7.84 -8.64 5.77
N VAL A 199 8.97 -7.95 5.90
CA VAL A 199 9.68 -7.35 4.75
C VAL A 199 10.02 -8.40 3.70
N LEU A 200 10.74 -9.44 4.08
CA LEU A 200 11.13 -10.51 3.15
C LEU A 200 9.95 -11.40 2.71
N PRO A 201 9.08 -11.90 3.59
CA PRO A 201 7.93 -12.72 3.18
C PRO A 201 6.98 -12.02 2.19
N ILE A 202 6.73 -10.72 2.36
CA ILE A 202 5.87 -9.97 1.42
C ILE A 202 6.58 -9.76 0.08
N ALA A 203 7.90 -9.52 0.06
CA ALA A 203 8.65 -9.47 -1.21
C ALA A 203 8.61 -10.83 -1.95
N GLN A 204 8.73 -11.94 -1.24
CA GLN A 204 8.58 -13.28 -1.80
C GLN A 204 7.17 -13.51 -2.34
N THR A 205 6.15 -13.04 -1.63
CA THR A 205 4.75 -13.09 -2.10
C THR A 205 4.55 -12.31 -3.39
N LEU A 206 5.13 -11.10 -3.51
CA LEU A 206 5.06 -10.29 -4.73
C LEU A 206 5.74 -10.99 -5.92
N ARG A 207 6.84 -11.72 -5.69
CA ARG A 207 7.47 -12.55 -6.70
C ARG A 207 6.53 -13.65 -7.20
N VAL A 208 5.86 -14.36 -6.29
CA VAL A 208 4.86 -15.39 -6.63
C VAL A 208 3.67 -14.79 -7.39
N LEU A 209 3.27 -13.57 -7.05
CA LEU A 209 2.19 -12.84 -7.73
C LEU A 209 2.60 -12.30 -9.11
N GLY A 210 3.89 -12.35 -9.48
CA GLY A 210 4.39 -11.96 -10.79
C GLY A 210 4.67 -10.47 -10.96
N TYR A 211 4.92 -9.74 -9.86
CA TYR A 211 5.39 -8.36 -9.95
C TYR A 211 6.77 -8.32 -10.64
N GLN A 212 6.99 -7.31 -11.47
CA GLN A 212 8.26 -7.11 -12.18
C GLN A 212 9.31 -6.50 -11.27
N ARG A 213 8.98 -5.38 -10.63
CA ARG A 213 9.81 -4.73 -9.61
C ARG A 213 8.97 -4.31 -8.42
N ALA A 214 9.49 -4.52 -7.22
CA ALA A 214 8.84 -4.06 -6.00
C ALA A 214 9.87 -3.80 -4.91
N ALA A 215 9.56 -2.91 -3.99
CA ALA A 215 10.30 -2.76 -2.76
C ALA A 215 9.33 -2.90 -1.58
N VAL A 216 9.67 -3.76 -0.64
CA VAL A 216 8.96 -3.89 0.63
C VAL A 216 9.82 -3.28 1.72
N VAL A 217 9.24 -2.39 2.52
CA VAL A 217 9.99 -1.57 3.47
C VAL A 217 9.39 -1.60 4.87
N HIS A 218 10.26 -1.46 5.86
CA HIS A 218 9.89 -1.15 7.23
C HIS A 218 10.94 -0.20 7.82
N GLY A 219 10.52 0.97 8.24
CA GLY A 219 11.43 2.03 8.70
C GLY A 219 11.21 2.39 10.18
N GLY A 220 11.90 1.69 11.11
CA GLY A 220 11.94 2.09 12.52
C GLY A 220 10.57 2.22 13.18
N GLY A 221 9.69 1.24 12.99
CA GLY A 221 8.33 1.21 13.54
C GLY A 221 7.26 1.76 12.60
N MET A 222 7.64 2.24 11.40
CA MET A 222 6.72 2.74 10.38
C MET A 222 6.60 1.78 9.19
N ASP A 223 5.43 1.72 8.60
CA ASP A 223 5.19 1.07 7.30
C ASP A 223 5.53 2.01 6.11
N GLU A 224 6.67 2.72 6.24
CA GLU A 224 7.20 3.69 5.27
C GLU A 224 8.73 3.67 5.24
N VAL A 225 9.33 4.31 4.23
CA VAL A 225 10.75 4.68 4.28
C VAL A 225 10.94 5.74 5.36
N ALA A 226 11.79 5.46 6.34
CA ALA A 226 11.99 6.32 7.50
C ALA A 226 13.02 7.42 7.25
N ILE A 227 12.77 8.59 7.86
CA ILE A 227 13.74 9.70 7.93
C ILE A 227 14.31 9.93 9.33
N HIS A 228 13.92 9.09 10.29
CA HIS A 228 14.40 9.18 11.68
C HIS A 228 15.42 8.08 12.03
N THR A 229 15.51 7.04 11.20
CA THR A 229 16.36 5.87 11.44
C THR A 229 16.55 5.05 10.15
N THR A 230 17.09 3.86 10.31
CA THR A 230 17.30 2.88 9.23
C THR A 230 15.97 2.29 8.74
N THR A 231 15.87 2.12 7.42
CA THR A 231 14.80 1.38 6.74
C THR A 231 15.33 0.05 6.25
N HIS A 232 14.65 -1.04 6.62
CA HIS A 232 14.88 -2.36 6.04
C HIS A 232 14.12 -2.47 4.72
N VAL A 233 14.81 -2.97 3.69
CA VAL A 233 14.26 -3.12 2.33
C VAL A 233 14.49 -4.54 1.85
N ALA A 234 13.46 -5.13 1.24
CA ALA A 234 13.59 -6.27 0.33
C ALA A 234 13.10 -5.82 -1.05
N GLU A 235 14.00 -5.75 -2.00
CA GLU A 235 13.71 -5.32 -3.37
C GLU A 235 13.64 -6.52 -4.30
N LEU A 236 12.51 -6.65 -4.98
CA LEU A 236 12.28 -7.58 -6.07
C LEU A 236 12.62 -6.89 -7.39
N ASN A 237 13.47 -7.51 -8.19
CA ASN A 237 13.81 -7.06 -9.53
C ASN A 237 13.88 -8.27 -10.45
N ASP A 238 12.92 -8.41 -11.37
CA ASP A 238 12.82 -9.48 -12.36
C ASP A 238 13.08 -10.91 -11.79
N GLY A 239 12.40 -11.20 -10.67
CA GLY A 239 12.44 -12.50 -10.00
C GLY A 239 13.52 -12.65 -8.93
N GLU A 240 14.52 -11.80 -8.88
CA GLU A 240 15.56 -11.79 -7.84
C GLU A 240 15.16 -10.88 -6.68
N ILE A 241 15.47 -11.29 -5.46
CA ILE A 241 15.19 -10.49 -4.24
C ILE A 241 16.52 -10.20 -3.55
N GLU A 242 16.78 -8.91 -3.32
CA GLU A 242 17.90 -8.42 -2.55
C GLU A 242 17.40 -7.73 -1.28
N SER A 243 18.03 -8.03 -0.14
CA SER A 243 17.75 -7.36 1.13
C SER A 243 18.89 -6.41 1.48
N TYR A 244 18.54 -5.17 1.82
CA TYR A 244 19.50 -4.15 2.21
C TYR A 244 18.87 -3.12 3.15
N GLN A 245 19.68 -2.16 3.58
CA GLN A 245 19.23 -1.09 4.47
C GLN A 245 19.50 0.28 3.85
N LEU A 246 18.59 1.22 4.10
CA LEU A 246 18.70 2.62 3.73
C LEU A 246 18.62 3.50 4.98
N THR A 247 19.27 4.64 4.92
CA THR A 247 19.18 5.70 5.93
C THR A 247 18.82 7.02 5.24
N PRO A 248 18.44 8.08 5.95
CA PRO A 248 18.22 9.39 5.33
C PRO A 248 19.39 9.86 4.45
N LYS A 249 20.63 9.55 4.85
CA LYS A 249 21.85 9.88 4.07
C LYS A 249 21.90 9.17 2.71
N SER A 250 21.29 7.99 2.58
CA SER A 250 21.20 7.28 1.30
C SER A 250 20.48 8.10 0.24
N PHE A 251 19.57 8.97 0.67
CA PHE A 251 18.79 9.88 -0.17
C PHE A 251 19.37 11.30 -0.22
N GLY A 252 20.48 11.58 0.50
CA GLY A 252 20.99 12.93 0.66
C GLY A 252 20.09 13.85 1.49
N LEU A 253 19.31 13.27 2.39
CA LEU A 253 18.35 13.98 3.25
C LEU A 253 18.83 14.06 4.69
N ASP A 254 18.40 15.11 5.39
CA ASP A 254 18.59 15.23 6.83
C ASP A 254 17.69 14.28 7.60
N SER A 255 18.11 13.90 8.80
CA SER A 255 17.31 13.13 9.74
C SER A 255 16.41 14.04 10.57
N TYR A 256 15.18 13.60 10.80
CA TYR A 256 14.20 14.31 11.63
C TYR A 256 13.59 13.35 12.65
N PRO A 257 13.22 13.81 13.85
CA PRO A 257 12.58 12.94 14.84
C PRO A 257 11.23 12.39 14.33
N LEU A 258 10.87 11.17 14.72
CA LEU A 258 9.58 10.56 14.37
C LEU A 258 8.40 11.47 14.74
N GLY A 259 8.46 12.14 15.90
CA GLY A 259 7.43 13.06 16.37
C GLY A 259 7.14 14.23 15.43
N SER A 260 8.09 14.60 14.55
CA SER A 260 7.88 15.65 13.54
C SER A 260 6.97 15.23 12.37
N LEU A 261 6.63 13.94 12.28
CA LEU A 261 5.77 13.39 11.24
C LEU A 261 4.32 13.19 11.69
N LEU A 262 3.98 13.54 12.94
CA LEU A 262 2.63 13.36 13.46
C LEU A 262 1.59 14.07 12.60
N GLY A 263 0.54 13.35 12.27
CA GLY A 263 -0.66 13.86 11.63
C GLY A 263 -1.80 14.07 12.62
N GLY A 264 -3.00 14.27 12.10
CA GLY A 264 -4.19 14.52 12.87
C GLY A 264 -5.43 13.89 12.23
N SER A 265 -6.56 14.60 12.35
CA SER A 265 -7.80 14.27 11.66
C SER A 265 -7.64 14.34 10.13
N PRO A 266 -8.60 13.82 9.35
CA PRO A 266 -8.57 13.96 7.89
C PRO A 266 -8.46 15.43 7.44
N GLU A 267 -9.15 16.35 8.10
CA GLU A 267 -9.12 17.79 7.80
C GLU A 267 -7.78 18.41 8.15
N GLU A 268 -7.20 18.07 9.30
CA GLU A 268 -5.88 18.52 9.71
C GLU A 268 -4.81 18.02 8.74
N ASN A 269 -4.86 16.72 8.36
CA ASN A 269 -3.95 16.14 7.39
C ASN A 269 -4.11 16.75 5.99
N ARG A 270 -5.35 17.06 5.57
CA ARG A 270 -5.59 17.81 4.34
C ARG A 270 -4.86 19.15 4.35
N ASP A 271 -4.97 19.91 5.42
CA ASP A 271 -4.34 21.23 5.51
C ASP A 271 -2.81 21.13 5.55
N ILE A 272 -2.27 20.12 6.25
CA ILE A 272 -0.84 19.82 6.25
C ILE A 272 -0.35 19.48 4.84
N LEU A 273 -1.03 18.55 4.15
CA LEU A 273 -0.64 18.11 2.81
C LEU A 273 -0.84 19.21 1.76
N ALA A 274 -1.89 20.01 1.86
CA ALA A 274 -2.11 21.16 0.97
C ALA A 274 -0.95 22.15 1.03
N ARG A 275 -0.47 22.47 2.24
CA ARG A 275 0.70 23.33 2.43
C ARG A 275 1.98 22.66 1.93
N LEU A 276 2.19 21.38 2.27
CA LEU A 276 3.35 20.61 1.87
C LEU A 276 3.49 20.58 0.35
N LEU A 277 2.44 20.18 -0.36
CA LEU A 277 2.47 20.00 -1.82
C LEU A 277 2.50 21.33 -2.60
N GLN A 278 2.37 22.46 -1.91
CA GLN A 278 2.60 23.83 -2.43
C GLN A 278 3.97 24.38 -2.06
N GLY A 279 4.85 23.57 -1.46
CA GLY A 279 6.19 24.00 -1.04
C GLY A 279 6.21 24.88 0.22
N LYS A 280 5.15 24.84 1.01
CA LYS A 280 4.98 25.66 2.25
C LYS A 280 4.85 24.79 3.51
N GLY A 281 5.17 23.50 3.40
CA GLY A 281 5.09 22.53 4.50
C GLY A 281 6.36 22.44 5.33
N GLU A 282 6.32 21.59 6.34
CA GLU A 282 7.46 21.35 7.22
C GLU A 282 8.56 20.57 6.49
N PRO A 283 9.85 20.89 6.72
CA PRO A 283 10.97 20.19 6.09
C PRO A 283 10.97 18.68 6.35
N ALA A 284 10.57 18.24 7.55
CA ALA A 284 10.47 16.82 7.89
C ALA A 284 9.45 16.08 7.02
N HIS A 285 8.28 16.70 6.78
CA HIS A 285 7.25 16.14 5.91
C HIS A 285 7.75 16.03 4.46
N ALA A 286 8.42 17.07 3.96
CA ALA A 286 9.01 17.05 2.62
C ALA A 286 10.07 15.95 2.48
N ALA A 287 10.95 15.80 3.48
CA ALA A 287 11.97 14.74 3.49
C ALA A 287 11.36 13.34 3.50
N ALA A 288 10.34 13.11 4.32
CA ALA A 288 9.65 11.80 4.38
C ALA A 288 9.00 11.43 3.03
N VAL A 289 8.30 12.36 2.42
CA VAL A 289 7.70 12.15 1.10
C VAL A 289 8.79 11.96 0.03
N ALA A 290 9.83 12.77 0.03
CA ALA A 290 10.92 12.67 -0.95
C ALA A 290 11.66 11.32 -0.86
N ALA A 291 11.89 10.77 0.33
CA ALA A 291 12.52 9.46 0.51
C ALA A 291 11.66 8.32 -0.09
N ASN A 292 10.36 8.33 0.18
CA ASN A 292 9.44 7.33 -0.36
C ASN A 292 9.30 7.45 -1.89
N VAL A 293 9.18 8.67 -2.42
CA VAL A 293 9.16 8.92 -3.87
C VAL A 293 10.48 8.48 -4.52
N ALA A 294 11.62 8.76 -3.92
CA ALA A 294 12.92 8.38 -4.46
C ALA A 294 13.06 6.87 -4.64
N LEU A 295 12.61 6.09 -3.66
CA LEU A 295 12.62 4.63 -3.77
C LEU A 295 11.62 4.15 -4.83
N LEU A 296 10.44 4.77 -4.95
CA LEU A 296 9.48 4.43 -6.00
C LEU A 296 10.05 4.72 -7.40
N LEU A 297 10.70 5.87 -7.61
CA LEU A 297 11.35 6.20 -8.89
C LEU A 297 12.46 5.22 -9.27
N LYS A 298 13.18 4.66 -8.27
CA LYS A 298 14.14 3.58 -8.50
C LYS A 298 13.49 2.37 -9.15
N LEU A 299 12.26 2.02 -8.76
CA LEU A 299 11.53 0.90 -9.36
C LEU A 299 11.16 1.14 -10.84
N PHE A 300 11.12 2.40 -11.27
CA PHE A 300 10.97 2.78 -12.69
C PHE A 300 12.31 2.86 -13.45
N GLY A 301 13.43 2.46 -12.83
CA GLY A 301 14.75 2.44 -13.46
C GLY A 301 15.63 3.66 -13.20
N GLN A 302 15.22 4.58 -12.34
CA GLN A 302 16.02 5.74 -11.93
C GLN A 302 16.84 5.36 -10.69
N GLU A 303 18.05 4.82 -10.91
CA GLU A 303 18.81 4.15 -9.83
C GLU A 303 19.43 5.09 -8.78
N ASP A 304 19.62 6.38 -9.08
CA ASP A 304 20.22 7.35 -8.15
C ASP A 304 19.20 7.90 -7.15
N LEU A 305 19.19 7.34 -5.94
CA LEU A 305 18.27 7.74 -4.88
C LEU A 305 18.39 9.21 -4.46
N ARG A 306 19.59 9.78 -4.51
CA ARG A 306 19.81 11.21 -4.15
C ARG A 306 19.23 12.11 -5.21
N GLN A 307 19.46 11.82 -6.47
CA GLN A 307 18.87 12.57 -7.58
C GLN A 307 17.34 12.45 -7.57
N ASN A 308 16.81 11.27 -7.29
CA ASN A 308 15.38 11.04 -7.18
C ASN A 308 14.75 11.84 -6.03
N ALA A 309 15.40 11.87 -4.86
CA ALA A 309 14.93 12.67 -3.73
C ALA A 309 14.96 14.17 -4.04
N GLN A 310 15.99 14.67 -4.71
CA GLN A 310 16.08 16.05 -5.15
C GLN A 310 14.96 16.40 -6.14
N GLN A 311 14.70 15.54 -7.11
CA GLN A 311 13.59 15.71 -8.06
C GLN A 311 12.23 15.77 -7.34
N ALA A 312 12.02 14.90 -6.35
CA ALA A 312 10.80 14.91 -5.54
C ALA A 312 10.63 16.23 -4.76
N LEU A 313 11.70 16.74 -4.14
CA LEU A 313 11.69 18.03 -3.44
C LEU A 313 11.38 19.18 -4.40
N GLU A 314 11.92 19.18 -5.60
CA GLU A 314 11.61 20.17 -6.63
C GLU A 314 10.14 20.17 -7.03
N MET A 315 9.53 18.99 -7.19
CA MET A 315 8.10 18.87 -7.50
C MET A 315 7.21 19.33 -6.33
N ILE A 316 7.63 19.09 -5.10
CA ILE A 316 6.95 19.60 -3.91
C ILE A 316 7.02 21.14 -3.89
N HIS A 317 8.22 21.71 -4.04
CA HIS A 317 8.44 23.18 -3.97
C HIS A 317 7.76 23.92 -5.12
N SER A 318 7.68 23.34 -6.31
CA SER A 318 7.05 23.98 -7.47
C SER A 318 5.51 24.01 -7.39
N GLY A 319 4.89 23.24 -6.50
CA GLY A 319 3.44 23.11 -6.41
C GLY A 319 2.80 22.22 -7.49
N GLN A 320 3.59 21.58 -8.36
CA GLN A 320 3.06 20.72 -9.43
C GLN A 320 2.33 19.49 -8.87
N ALA A 321 2.77 18.96 -7.72
CA ALA A 321 2.09 17.87 -7.05
C ALA A 321 0.69 18.29 -6.57
N TYR A 322 0.54 19.50 -6.04
CA TYR A 322 -0.76 20.03 -5.63
C TYR A 322 -1.72 20.23 -6.81
N GLN A 323 -1.21 20.60 -7.98
CA GLN A 323 -2.02 20.67 -9.20
C GLN A 323 -2.65 19.31 -9.58
N ARG A 324 -1.98 18.20 -9.27
CA ARG A 324 -2.55 16.84 -9.46
C ARG A 324 -3.71 16.58 -8.50
N VAL A 325 -3.60 17.05 -7.25
CA VAL A 325 -4.69 16.93 -6.27
C VAL A 325 -5.92 17.69 -6.73
N THR A 326 -5.77 18.96 -7.10
CA THR A 326 -6.88 19.79 -7.56
C THR A 326 -7.50 19.29 -8.87
N ALA A 327 -6.69 18.81 -9.79
CA ALA A 327 -7.17 18.23 -11.05
C ALA A 327 -7.94 16.93 -10.84
N LEU A 328 -7.51 16.08 -9.89
CA LEU A 328 -8.25 14.86 -9.55
C LEU A 328 -9.57 15.19 -8.84
N ALA A 329 -9.58 16.18 -7.94
CA ALA A 329 -10.79 16.64 -7.27
C ALA A 329 -11.83 17.21 -8.26
N ALA A 330 -11.37 17.86 -9.33
CA ALA A 330 -12.24 18.43 -10.37
C ALA A 330 -12.93 17.37 -11.26
N ARG A 331 -12.60 16.10 -11.14
CA ARG A 331 -13.21 15.00 -11.92
C ARG A 331 -14.47 14.42 -11.26
N GLY A 332 -14.81 14.87 -10.08
CA GLY A 332 -15.97 14.45 -9.30
C GLY A 332 -17.15 15.43 -9.33
#